data_f2366c0ebaa5b0230518260ac79dbfc8
#
_entry.id   f2366c0ebaa5b0230518260ac79dbfc8
#
_cell.length_a   1.000
_cell.length_b   1.000
_cell.length_c   1.000
_cell.angle_alpha   90.00
_cell.angle_beta   90.00
_cell.angle_gamma   90.00
#
_symmetry.space_group_name_H-M   'P 1'
#
loop_
_entity.id
_entity.type
_entity.pdbx_description
1 polymer ?
#
loop_
_entity_poly.entity_id
_entity_poly.type
_entity_poly.pdbx_seq_one_letter_code
_entity_poly.pdbx_strand_id
1 'polypeptide(L)'
;QTAVANLALLNLMMMIGPGLAPLLGTTIDAMWGWRGILGVLALMGAITWLGVWRLLPETGHPTGDLHWHTLRRDHVRMLRSRPFVTTALGGGCATMCSYGFLSAAPFIFAEQLHTSKHTMAVSLGLTVLGMAVGNALARKAAGRVAMSRVLLVANTLCLSLSVLLVALVLLGWINLPLVVIGMFIFNIGIGLTSPAALSQALNAEPELIGTAAGVYGCLQMGLGALFTLLA
;
A
#
# COMPACT_ATOMS: atom_id res chain seq x y z
N GLN A 1 25.28 -3.69 9.48
CA GLN A 1 25.09 -4.16 8.08
C GLN A 1 23.99 -5.23 7.99
N THR A 2 23.85 -6.12 8.98
CA THR A 2 22.83 -7.18 9.00
C THR A 2 21.39 -6.66 9.11
N ALA A 3 21.14 -5.59 9.90
CA ALA A 3 19.79 -5.03 10.05
C ALA A 3 19.23 -4.43 8.76
N VAL A 4 20.06 -3.75 7.97
CA VAL A 4 19.68 -3.16 6.68
C VAL A 4 19.37 -4.26 5.65
N ALA A 5 20.17 -5.33 5.64
CA ALA A 5 19.95 -6.47 4.77
C ALA A 5 18.64 -7.20 5.12
N ASN A 6 18.35 -7.38 6.40
CA ASN A 6 17.11 -8.00 6.88
C ASN A 6 15.88 -7.14 6.57
N LEU A 7 15.95 -5.83 6.72
CA LEU A 7 14.87 -4.92 6.32
C LEU A 7 14.64 -4.92 4.81
N ALA A 8 15.72 -5.01 4.02
CA ALA A 8 15.60 -5.14 2.57
C ALA A 8 14.95 -6.45 2.15
N LEU A 9 15.27 -7.55 2.84
CA LEU A 9 14.65 -8.85 2.61
C LEU A 9 13.16 -8.85 2.99
N LEU A 10 12.81 -8.26 4.14
CA LEU A 10 11.42 -8.09 4.56
C LEU A 10 10.62 -7.27 3.53
N ASN A 11 11.18 -6.16 3.05
CA ASN A 11 10.53 -5.35 2.02
C ASN A 11 10.36 -6.11 0.70
N LEU A 12 11.32 -6.93 0.29
CA LEU A 12 11.18 -7.81 -0.87
C LEU A 12 10.04 -8.81 -0.69
N MET A 13 9.95 -9.47 0.46
CA MET A 13 8.87 -10.40 0.79
C MET A 13 7.50 -9.71 0.78
N MET A 14 7.40 -8.51 1.33
CA MET A 14 6.16 -7.72 1.30
C MET A 14 5.72 -7.32 -0.11
N MET A 15 6.63 -7.27 -1.08
CA MET A 15 6.32 -6.96 -2.47
C MET A 15 5.87 -8.15 -3.29
N ILE A 16 6.37 -9.35 -2.96
CA ILE A 16 6.02 -10.59 -3.66
C ILE A 16 4.52 -10.88 -3.50
N GLY A 17 3.97 -10.66 -2.31
CA GLY A 17 2.56 -10.92 -2.00
C GLY A 17 1.59 -10.22 -2.97
N PRO A 18 1.53 -8.89 -3.01
CA PRO A 18 0.63 -8.16 -3.91
C PRO A 18 0.88 -8.46 -5.39
N GLY A 19 2.12 -8.78 -5.79
CA GLY A 19 2.47 -9.10 -7.18
C GLY A 19 1.93 -10.46 -7.62
N LEU A 20 2.01 -11.46 -6.76
CA LEU A 20 1.55 -12.82 -7.06
C LEU A 20 0.07 -13.05 -6.72
N ALA A 21 -0.50 -12.29 -5.79
CA ALA A 21 -1.87 -12.49 -5.31
C ALA A 21 -2.93 -12.52 -6.41
N PRO A 22 -2.94 -11.63 -7.42
CA PRO A 22 -3.93 -11.70 -8.49
C PRO A 22 -3.80 -12.96 -9.34
N LEU A 23 -2.58 -13.41 -9.63
CA LEU A 23 -2.32 -14.61 -10.42
C LEU A 23 -2.71 -15.89 -9.65
N LEU A 24 -2.31 -15.96 -8.38
CA LEU A 24 -2.69 -17.07 -7.50
C LEU A 24 -4.19 -17.09 -7.25
N GLY A 25 -4.82 -15.92 -7.04
CA GLY A 25 -6.24 -15.80 -6.84
C GLY A 25 -7.04 -16.33 -8.02
N THR A 26 -6.69 -15.96 -9.25
CA THR A 26 -7.38 -16.45 -10.45
C THR A 26 -7.19 -17.96 -10.69
N THR A 27 -6.02 -18.51 -10.38
CA THR A 27 -5.78 -19.95 -10.51
C THR A 27 -6.54 -20.76 -9.46
N ILE A 28 -6.58 -20.28 -8.21
CA ILE A 28 -7.33 -20.92 -7.13
C ILE A 28 -8.84 -20.82 -7.40
N ASP A 29 -9.33 -19.66 -7.89
CA ASP A 29 -10.72 -19.47 -8.26
C ASP A 29 -11.15 -20.43 -9.37
N ALA A 30 -10.30 -20.65 -10.36
CA ALA A 30 -10.57 -21.57 -11.46
C ALA A 30 -10.65 -23.03 -11.00
N MET A 31 -9.90 -23.43 -9.96
CA MET A 31 -9.85 -24.82 -9.47
C MET A 31 -10.89 -25.12 -8.40
N TRP A 32 -11.09 -24.23 -7.45
CA TRP A 32 -11.89 -24.43 -6.24
C TRP A 32 -12.92 -23.33 -5.96
N GLY A 33 -13.06 -22.36 -6.88
CA GLY A 33 -13.94 -21.22 -6.72
C GLY A 33 -13.49 -20.28 -5.58
N TRP A 34 -14.31 -19.26 -5.31
CA TRP A 34 -14.01 -18.24 -4.28
C TRP A 34 -13.83 -18.84 -2.88
N ARG A 35 -14.48 -19.99 -2.57
CA ARG A 35 -14.32 -20.68 -1.29
C ARG A 35 -12.90 -21.23 -1.11
N GLY A 36 -12.27 -21.67 -2.20
CA GLY A 36 -10.86 -22.10 -2.20
C GLY A 36 -9.91 -20.97 -1.82
N ILE A 37 -10.17 -19.74 -2.30
CA ILE A 37 -9.38 -18.56 -1.93
C ILE A 37 -9.44 -18.33 -0.42
N LEU A 38 -10.63 -18.37 0.18
CA LEU A 38 -10.79 -18.22 1.64
C LEU A 38 -10.11 -19.35 2.42
N GLY A 39 -10.16 -20.60 1.91
CA GLY A 39 -9.46 -21.73 2.51
C GLY A 39 -7.94 -21.55 2.52
N VAL A 40 -7.35 -21.09 1.41
CA VAL A 40 -5.92 -20.79 1.33
C VAL A 40 -5.52 -19.66 2.27
N LEU A 41 -6.33 -18.58 2.34
CA LEU A 41 -6.09 -17.49 3.28
C LEU A 41 -6.14 -17.95 4.74
N ALA A 42 -7.12 -18.78 5.08
CA ALA A 42 -7.25 -19.36 6.44
C ALA A 42 -6.04 -20.24 6.77
N LEU A 43 -5.59 -21.08 5.83
CA LEU A 43 -4.40 -21.92 6.00
C LEU A 43 -3.13 -21.07 6.21
N MET A 44 -2.94 -20.05 5.39
CA MET A 44 -1.82 -19.11 5.54
C MET A 44 -1.85 -18.40 6.90
N GLY A 45 -3.03 -17.97 7.34
CA GLY A 45 -3.22 -17.37 8.66
C GLY A 45 -2.86 -18.35 9.80
N ALA A 46 -3.30 -19.59 9.71
CA ALA A 46 -2.98 -20.63 10.69
C ALA A 46 -1.47 -20.94 10.74
N ILE A 47 -0.81 -21.06 9.57
CA ILE A 47 0.64 -21.26 9.49
C ILE A 47 1.40 -20.09 10.12
N THR A 48 0.99 -18.86 9.80
CA THR A 48 1.61 -17.65 10.34
C THR A 48 1.42 -17.60 11.86
N TRP A 49 0.20 -17.85 12.34
CA TRP A 49 -0.10 -17.87 13.77
C TRP A 49 0.74 -18.92 14.53
N LEU A 50 0.83 -20.14 13.99
CA LEU A 50 1.63 -21.21 14.57
C LEU A 50 3.13 -20.87 14.55
N GLY A 51 3.61 -20.26 13.47
CA GLY A 51 4.98 -19.79 13.34
C GLY A 51 5.35 -18.73 14.38
N VAL A 52 4.50 -17.70 14.52
CA VAL A 52 4.70 -16.65 15.52
C VAL A 52 4.69 -17.26 16.94
N TRP A 53 3.72 -18.12 17.24
CA TRP A 53 3.60 -18.73 18.56
C TRP A 53 4.81 -19.59 18.95
N ARG A 54 5.42 -20.29 17.97
CA ARG A 54 6.55 -21.20 18.26
C ARG A 54 7.93 -20.60 18.09
N LEU A 55 8.07 -19.64 17.20
CA LEU A 55 9.39 -19.17 16.73
C LEU A 55 9.72 -17.76 17.19
N LEU A 56 8.71 -16.95 17.58
CA LEU A 56 8.95 -15.57 17.95
C LEU A 56 9.19 -15.46 19.46
N PRO A 57 10.43 -15.20 19.91
CA PRO A 57 10.69 -14.93 21.31
C PRO A 57 10.10 -13.57 21.70
N GLU A 58 9.63 -13.45 22.93
CA GLU A 58 9.18 -12.18 23.49
C GLU A 58 10.38 -11.23 23.64
N THR A 59 10.41 -10.18 22.83
CA THR A 59 11.46 -9.16 22.86
C THR A 59 10.97 -7.84 23.47
N GLY A 60 9.68 -7.75 23.76
CA GLY A 60 9.06 -6.58 24.38
C GLY A 60 9.29 -6.53 25.88
N HIS A 61 9.78 -5.40 26.37
CA HIS A 61 9.73 -5.09 27.78
C HIS A 61 8.52 -4.19 28.03
N PRO A 62 7.46 -4.67 28.69
CA PRO A 62 6.32 -3.82 29.01
C PRO A 62 6.78 -2.69 29.93
N THR A 63 6.77 -1.47 29.43
CA THR A 63 7.28 -0.28 30.12
C THR A 63 6.25 0.41 31.00
N GLY A 64 5.15 -0.22 31.34
CA GLY A 64 4.21 0.36 32.28
C GLY A 64 2.75 -0.02 32.06
N ASP A 65 1.90 0.45 32.96
CA ASP A 65 0.47 0.23 32.94
C ASP A 65 -0.18 0.89 31.72
N LEU A 66 -0.93 0.10 30.97
CA LEU A 66 -1.72 0.58 29.84
C LEU A 66 -2.92 1.38 30.36
N HIS A 67 -2.71 2.66 30.64
CA HIS A 67 -3.81 3.53 31.03
C HIS A 67 -4.50 4.08 29.77
N TRP A 68 -5.80 3.87 29.68
CA TRP A 68 -6.64 4.40 28.59
C TRP A 68 -6.44 5.90 28.36
N HIS A 69 -6.24 6.67 29.43
CA HIS A 69 -6.00 8.09 29.37
C HIS A 69 -4.68 8.44 28.66
N THR A 70 -3.61 7.71 28.92
CA THR A 70 -2.31 7.87 28.25
C THR A 70 -2.43 7.54 26.76
N LEU A 71 -3.05 6.41 26.44
CA LEU A 71 -3.27 5.97 25.08
C LEU A 71 -4.06 7.00 24.28
N ARG A 72 -5.17 7.49 24.83
CA ARG A 72 -5.99 8.54 24.20
C ARG A 72 -5.20 9.84 24.00
N ARG A 73 -4.44 10.27 25.00
CA ARG A 73 -3.60 11.47 24.94
C ARG A 73 -2.58 11.39 23.82
N ASP A 74 -1.91 10.25 23.70
CA ASP A 74 -0.87 10.04 22.70
C ASP A 74 -1.45 9.99 21.28
N HIS A 75 -2.60 9.36 21.08
CA HIS A 75 -3.32 9.38 19.80
C HIS A 75 -3.78 10.79 19.43
N VAL A 76 -4.33 11.56 20.37
CA VAL A 76 -4.74 12.95 20.13
C VAL A 76 -3.53 13.82 19.82
N ARG A 77 -2.40 13.62 20.50
CA ARG A 77 -1.14 14.32 20.23
C ARG A 77 -0.70 14.07 18.79
N MET A 78 -0.70 12.81 18.32
CA MET A 78 -0.37 12.46 16.96
C MET A 78 -1.29 13.13 15.93
N LEU A 79 -2.59 13.05 16.12
CA LEU A 79 -3.59 13.66 15.22
C LEU A 79 -3.55 15.21 15.21
N ARG A 80 -2.96 15.84 16.22
CA ARG A 80 -2.72 17.29 16.27
C ARG A 80 -1.36 17.70 15.73
N SER A 81 -0.45 16.78 15.55
CA SER A 81 0.88 17.03 14.98
C SER A 81 0.75 17.30 13.48
N ARG A 82 0.93 18.58 13.08
CA ARG A 82 0.88 18.95 11.65
C ARG A 82 1.85 18.16 10.78
N PRO A 83 3.13 17.96 11.18
CA PRO A 83 4.06 17.16 10.39
C PRO A 83 3.57 15.73 10.19
N PHE A 84 3.00 15.11 11.23
CA PHE A 84 2.44 13.77 11.14
C PHE A 84 1.25 13.71 10.20
N VAL A 85 0.25 14.58 10.40
CA VAL A 85 -1.00 14.56 9.63
C VAL A 85 -0.75 14.85 8.15
N THR A 86 0.07 15.86 7.83
CA THR A 86 0.39 16.16 6.43
C THR A 86 1.12 15.02 5.74
N THR A 87 2.02 14.35 6.46
CA THR A 87 2.77 13.21 5.92
C THR A 87 1.89 11.97 5.78
N ALA A 88 1.03 11.70 6.77
CA ALA A 88 0.10 10.58 6.75
C ALA A 88 -0.95 10.72 5.64
N LEU A 89 -1.49 11.93 5.44
CA LEU A 89 -2.39 12.22 4.34
C LEU A 89 -1.68 12.12 2.99
N GLY A 90 -0.47 12.71 2.86
CA GLY A 90 0.31 12.63 1.63
C GLY A 90 0.68 11.20 1.24
N GLY A 91 0.99 10.34 2.23
CA GLY A 91 1.24 8.91 1.99
C GLY A 91 -0.03 8.11 1.75
N GLY A 92 -1.09 8.45 2.48
CA GLY A 92 -2.40 7.78 2.40
C GLY A 92 -3.12 8.04 1.08
N CYS A 93 -3.21 9.29 0.61
CA CYS A 93 -3.99 9.64 -0.58
C CYS A 93 -3.61 8.84 -1.82
N ALA A 94 -2.31 8.68 -2.11
CA ALA A 94 -1.86 7.89 -3.24
C ALA A 94 -2.28 6.41 -3.13
N THR A 95 -2.13 5.84 -1.94
CA THR A 95 -2.52 4.44 -1.67
C THR A 95 -4.04 4.25 -1.77
N MET A 96 -4.83 5.21 -1.31
CA MET A 96 -6.30 5.20 -1.42
C MET A 96 -6.77 5.14 -2.86
N CYS A 97 -6.20 5.96 -3.73
CA CYS A 97 -6.52 5.93 -5.16
C CYS A 97 -6.27 4.56 -5.77
N SER A 98 -5.22 3.86 -5.33
CA SER A 98 -4.93 2.49 -5.78
C SER A 98 -5.99 1.49 -5.31
N TYR A 99 -6.47 1.59 -4.07
CA TYR A 99 -7.56 0.72 -3.59
C TYR A 99 -8.88 0.99 -4.31
N GLY A 100 -9.22 2.28 -4.56
CA GLY A 100 -10.37 2.65 -5.39
C GLY A 100 -10.29 2.04 -6.79
N PHE A 101 -9.12 2.17 -7.46
CA PHE A 101 -8.92 1.52 -8.75
C PHE A 101 -9.06 0.00 -8.67
N LEU A 102 -8.45 -0.65 -7.67
CA LEU A 102 -8.51 -2.10 -7.51
C LEU A 102 -9.94 -2.59 -7.30
N SER A 103 -10.77 -1.82 -6.58
CA SER A 103 -12.20 -2.10 -6.41
C SER A 103 -12.98 -1.97 -7.72
N ALA A 104 -12.69 -0.92 -8.51
CA ALA A 104 -13.34 -0.67 -9.79
C ALA A 104 -12.77 -1.52 -10.95
N ALA A 105 -11.61 -2.14 -10.79
CA ALA A 105 -10.91 -2.87 -11.84
C ALA A 105 -11.77 -3.95 -12.52
N PRO A 106 -12.55 -4.80 -11.81
CA PRO A 106 -13.40 -5.79 -12.46
C PRO A 106 -14.39 -5.17 -13.44
N PHE A 107 -15.00 -4.03 -13.08
CA PHE A 107 -15.94 -3.31 -13.94
C PHE A 107 -15.23 -2.67 -15.14
N ILE A 108 -14.09 -2.00 -14.91
CA ILE A 108 -13.32 -1.37 -15.97
C ILE A 108 -12.85 -2.42 -17.00
N PHE A 109 -12.29 -3.53 -16.56
CA PHE A 109 -11.77 -4.55 -17.46
C PHE A 109 -12.85 -5.38 -18.13
N ALA A 110 -13.96 -5.72 -17.44
CA ALA A 110 -15.03 -6.54 -18.00
C ALA A 110 -16.00 -5.73 -18.85
N GLU A 111 -16.47 -4.57 -18.37
CA GLU A 111 -17.55 -3.82 -19.01
C GLU A 111 -17.08 -2.74 -19.98
N GLN A 112 -15.98 -2.05 -19.67
CA GLN A 112 -15.48 -0.97 -20.51
C GLN A 112 -14.46 -1.46 -21.54
N LEU A 113 -13.55 -2.36 -21.14
CA LEU A 113 -12.48 -2.87 -22.00
C LEU A 113 -12.80 -4.24 -22.62
N HIS A 114 -13.88 -4.89 -22.22
CA HIS A 114 -14.34 -6.22 -22.70
C HIS A 114 -13.23 -7.28 -22.70
N THR A 115 -12.38 -7.29 -21.66
CA THR A 115 -11.22 -8.17 -21.57
C THR A 115 -11.50 -9.41 -20.72
N SER A 116 -10.67 -10.45 -20.90
CA SER A 116 -10.79 -11.68 -20.11
C SER A 116 -10.27 -11.49 -18.68
N LYS A 117 -10.76 -12.34 -17.74
CA LYS A 117 -10.26 -12.39 -16.34
C LYS A 117 -8.74 -12.59 -16.28
N HIS A 118 -8.18 -13.38 -17.20
CA HIS A 118 -6.74 -13.62 -17.28
C HIS A 118 -5.99 -12.34 -17.68
N THR A 119 -6.48 -11.62 -18.69
CA THR A 119 -5.89 -10.33 -19.12
C THR A 119 -5.93 -9.30 -17.99
N MET A 120 -7.05 -9.23 -17.25
CA MET A 120 -7.17 -8.39 -16.06
C MET A 120 -6.11 -8.77 -15.00
N ALA A 121 -5.98 -10.06 -14.66
CA ALA A 121 -5.02 -10.50 -13.65
C ALA A 121 -3.56 -10.18 -14.03
N VAL A 122 -3.19 -10.42 -15.28
CA VAL A 122 -1.86 -10.06 -15.81
C VAL A 122 -1.64 -8.55 -15.76
N SER A 123 -2.64 -7.76 -16.16
CA SER A 123 -2.58 -6.30 -16.14
C SER A 123 -2.40 -5.77 -14.71
N LEU A 124 -3.15 -6.29 -13.75
CA LEU A 124 -2.99 -5.95 -12.33
C LEU A 124 -1.62 -6.36 -11.79
N GLY A 125 -1.12 -7.53 -12.17
CA GLY A 125 0.24 -7.96 -11.84
C GLY A 125 1.31 -7.00 -12.37
N LEU A 126 1.17 -6.52 -13.62
CA LEU A 126 2.06 -5.52 -14.21
C LEU A 126 2.01 -4.19 -13.45
N THR A 127 0.82 -3.74 -13.03
CA THR A 127 0.73 -2.48 -12.26
C THR A 127 1.47 -2.57 -10.92
N VAL A 128 1.47 -3.75 -10.26
CA VAL A 128 2.21 -3.98 -9.02
C VAL A 128 3.73 -3.93 -9.24
N LEU A 129 4.24 -4.34 -10.40
CA LEU A 129 5.66 -4.15 -10.74
C LEU A 129 6.05 -2.67 -10.75
N GLY A 130 5.15 -1.77 -11.13
CA GLY A 130 5.36 -0.32 -11.00
C GLY A 130 5.68 0.08 -9.55
N MET A 131 4.94 -0.44 -8.58
CA MET A 131 5.20 -0.20 -7.16
C MET A 131 6.58 -0.73 -6.72
N ALA A 132 7.00 -1.88 -7.22
CA ALA A 132 8.33 -2.43 -6.97
C ALA A 132 9.44 -1.51 -7.50
N VAL A 133 9.28 -1.00 -8.71
CA VAL A 133 10.19 0.01 -9.31
C VAL A 133 10.23 1.27 -8.45
N GLY A 134 9.08 1.79 -8.04
CA GLY A 134 8.98 2.97 -7.16
C GLY A 134 9.70 2.78 -5.83
N ASN A 135 9.53 1.65 -5.18
CA ASN A 135 10.23 1.31 -3.94
C ASN A 135 11.75 1.19 -4.15
N ALA A 136 12.20 0.62 -5.28
CA ALA A 136 13.61 0.56 -5.61
C ALA A 136 14.22 1.96 -5.82
N LEU A 137 13.46 2.86 -6.48
CA LEU A 137 13.84 4.26 -6.64
C LEU A 137 13.86 5.02 -5.31
N ALA A 138 12.86 4.81 -4.43
CA ALA A 138 12.83 5.40 -3.09
C ALA A 138 14.09 5.00 -2.28
N ARG A 139 14.49 3.73 -2.37
CA ARG A 139 15.71 3.22 -1.73
C ARG A 139 16.98 3.89 -2.27
N LYS A 140 17.07 4.09 -3.59
CA LYS A 140 18.21 4.81 -4.20
C LYS A 140 18.22 6.31 -3.84
N ALA A 141 17.06 6.92 -3.63
CA ALA A 141 16.92 8.30 -3.22
C ALA A 141 17.22 8.50 -1.72
N ALA A 142 17.04 7.46 -0.89
CA ALA A 142 17.30 7.51 0.55
C ALA A 142 18.75 7.89 0.83
N GLY A 143 18.95 8.89 1.71
CA GLY A 143 20.27 9.45 2.04
C GLY A 143 20.87 10.40 1.00
N ARG A 144 20.28 10.50 -0.22
CA ARG A 144 20.75 11.43 -1.26
C ARG A 144 19.82 12.63 -1.47
N VAL A 145 18.53 12.41 -1.24
CA VAL A 145 17.47 13.42 -1.42
C VAL A 145 16.64 13.51 -0.16
N ALA A 146 16.24 14.71 0.23
CA ALA A 146 15.32 14.90 1.35
C ALA A 146 14.00 14.15 1.08
N MET A 147 13.55 13.32 2.03
CA MET A 147 12.34 12.51 1.89
C MET A 147 11.08 13.34 1.63
N SER A 148 11.03 14.57 2.14
CA SER A 148 9.97 15.53 1.82
C SER A 148 9.89 15.88 0.34
N ARG A 149 11.03 16.00 -0.34
CA ARG A 149 11.06 16.22 -1.80
C ARG A 149 10.62 14.98 -2.57
N VAL A 150 11.06 13.79 -2.13
CA VAL A 150 10.60 12.52 -2.72
C VAL A 150 9.09 12.42 -2.61
N LEU A 151 8.53 12.71 -1.44
CA LEU A 151 7.09 12.68 -1.19
C LEU A 151 6.34 13.70 -2.07
N LEU A 152 6.85 14.93 -2.18
CA LEU A 152 6.24 15.97 -3.01
C LEU A 152 6.22 15.56 -4.49
N VAL A 153 7.38 15.16 -5.04
CA VAL A 153 7.50 14.75 -6.45
C VAL A 153 6.61 13.56 -6.75
N ALA A 154 6.60 12.55 -5.88
CA ALA A 154 5.79 11.36 -6.07
C ALA A 154 4.28 11.66 -6.04
N ASN A 155 3.81 12.49 -5.09
CA ASN A 155 2.41 12.90 -5.04
C ASN A 155 2.01 13.79 -6.22
N THR A 156 2.89 14.69 -6.67
CA THR A 156 2.65 15.49 -7.89
C THR A 156 2.54 14.60 -9.13
N LEU A 157 3.39 13.58 -9.25
CA LEU A 157 3.32 12.57 -10.30
C LEU A 157 1.99 11.82 -10.25
N CYS A 158 1.58 11.34 -9.09
CA CYS A 158 0.31 10.63 -8.91
C CYS A 158 -0.88 11.53 -9.27
N LEU A 159 -0.89 12.78 -8.80
CA LEU A 159 -1.96 13.74 -9.07
C LEU A 159 -2.07 14.06 -10.57
N SER A 160 -0.95 14.43 -11.19
CA SER A 160 -0.94 14.77 -12.62
C SER A 160 -1.40 13.61 -13.50
N LEU A 161 -0.99 12.40 -13.14
CA LEU A 161 -1.38 11.20 -13.86
C LEU A 161 -2.86 10.86 -13.65
N SER A 162 -3.38 11.01 -12.43
CA SER A 162 -4.80 10.83 -12.14
C SER A 162 -5.66 11.80 -12.94
N VAL A 163 -5.28 13.10 -12.96
CA VAL A 163 -5.99 14.12 -13.75
C VAL A 163 -5.95 13.78 -15.25
N LEU A 164 -4.79 13.36 -15.75
CA LEU A 164 -4.64 12.95 -17.15
C LEU A 164 -5.53 11.76 -17.49
N LEU A 165 -5.52 10.71 -16.66
CA LEU A 165 -6.36 9.51 -16.87
C LEU A 165 -7.85 9.86 -16.87
N VAL A 166 -8.30 10.68 -15.91
CA VAL A 166 -9.68 11.15 -15.86
C VAL A 166 -10.03 11.94 -17.11
N ALA A 167 -9.17 12.85 -17.56
CA ALA A 167 -9.41 13.61 -18.78
C ALA A 167 -9.55 12.71 -20.01
N LEU A 168 -8.67 11.71 -20.15
CA LEU A 168 -8.71 10.75 -21.26
C LEU A 168 -9.96 9.87 -21.24
N VAL A 169 -10.42 9.46 -20.03
CA VAL A 169 -11.69 8.74 -19.88
C VAL A 169 -12.88 9.59 -20.30
N LEU A 170 -12.92 10.86 -19.87
CA LEU A 170 -14.00 11.79 -20.23
C LEU A 170 -14.04 12.09 -21.74
N LEU A 171 -12.89 12.04 -22.41
CA LEU A 171 -12.78 12.18 -23.86
C LEU A 171 -13.13 10.89 -24.63
N GLY A 172 -13.45 9.79 -23.94
CA GLY A 172 -13.75 8.50 -24.56
C GLY A 172 -12.52 7.75 -25.11
N TRP A 173 -11.30 8.16 -24.73
CA TRP A 173 -10.05 7.57 -25.22
C TRP A 173 -9.53 6.46 -24.30
N ILE A 174 -10.44 5.70 -23.72
CA ILE A 174 -10.07 4.57 -22.87
C ILE A 174 -9.68 3.35 -23.71
N ASN A 175 -8.51 2.79 -23.45
CA ASN A 175 -8.06 1.52 -24.02
C ASN A 175 -7.15 0.77 -23.02
N LEU A 176 -6.98 -0.54 -23.23
CA LEU A 176 -6.22 -1.41 -22.34
C LEU A 176 -4.77 -0.92 -22.12
N PRO A 177 -3.97 -0.61 -23.15
CA PRO A 177 -2.61 -0.11 -22.94
C PRO A 177 -2.55 1.17 -22.11
N LEU A 178 -3.48 2.11 -22.34
CA LEU A 178 -3.52 3.37 -21.62
C LEU A 178 -3.77 3.15 -20.12
N VAL A 179 -4.74 2.31 -19.77
CA VAL A 179 -5.05 1.98 -18.38
C VAL A 179 -3.87 1.28 -17.71
N VAL A 180 -3.28 0.28 -18.35
CA VAL A 180 -2.18 -0.51 -17.78
C VAL A 180 -0.93 0.35 -17.60
N ILE A 181 -0.52 1.12 -18.62
CA ILE A 181 0.67 1.98 -18.55
C ILE A 181 0.44 3.11 -17.54
N GLY A 182 -0.73 3.74 -17.58
CA GLY A 182 -1.08 4.80 -16.64
C GLY A 182 -1.03 4.30 -15.19
N MET A 183 -1.64 3.17 -14.90
CA MET A 183 -1.63 2.58 -13.56
C MET A 183 -0.25 2.05 -13.18
N PHE A 184 0.55 1.57 -14.11
CA PHE A 184 1.94 1.19 -13.85
C PHE A 184 2.75 2.39 -13.37
N ILE A 185 2.69 3.53 -14.09
CA ILE A 185 3.41 4.75 -13.71
C ILE A 185 2.85 5.33 -12.40
N PHE A 186 1.52 5.29 -12.21
CA PHE A 186 0.88 5.69 -10.96
C PHE A 186 1.40 4.88 -9.77
N ASN A 187 1.54 3.58 -9.92
CA ASN A 187 2.09 2.70 -8.88
C ASN A 187 3.59 2.93 -8.62
N ILE A 188 4.37 3.43 -9.60
CA ILE A 188 5.73 3.94 -9.34
C ILE A 188 5.68 5.09 -8.32
N GLY A 189 4.74 6.02 -8.50
CA GLY A 189 4.50 7.10 -7.54
C GLY A 189 4.16 6.60 -6.15
N ILE A 190 3.28 5.61 -6.02
CA ILE A 190 2.93 4.99 -4.73
C ILE A 190 4.15 4.33 -4.08
N GLY A 191 4.93 3.58 -4.86
CA GLY A 191 6.14 2.93 -4.39
C GLY A 191 7.20 3.92 -3.88
N LEU A 192 7.27 5.12 -4.47
CA LEU A 192 8.09 6.23 -3.98
C LEU A 192 7.51 6.85 -2.70
N THR A 193 6.20 7.06 -2.67
CA THR A 193 5.48 7.78 -1.60
C THR A 193 5.44 6.97 -0.30
N SER A 194 5.09 5.69 -0.37
CA SER A 194 4.79 4.85 0.80
C SER A 194 5.95 4.78 1.82
N PRO A 195 7.19 4.39 1.45
CA PRO A 195 8.29 4.34 2.41
C PRO A 195 8.73 5.73 2.88
N ALA A 196 8.64 6.76 2.02
CA ALA A 196 8.99 8.12 2.37
C ALA A 196 8.02 8.71 3.40
N ALA A 197 6.72 8.49 3.20
CA ALA A 197 5.69 8.95 4.12
C ALA A 197 5.75 8.24 5.47
N LEU A 198 5.85 6.90 5.46
CA LEU A 198 5.97 6.13 6.70
C LEU A 198 7.20 6.57 7.51
N SER A 199 8.36 6.68 6.87
CA SER A 199 9.59 7.14 7.54
C SER A 199 9.43 8.52 8.17
N GLN A 200 8.82 9.47 7.47
CA GLN A 200 8.59 10.81 8.01
C GLN A 200 7.55 10.82 9.13
N ALA A 201 6.48 10.03 8.99
CA ALA A 201 5.45 9.90 10.02
C ALA A 201 6.02 9.35 11.33
N LEU A 202 6.88 8.33 11.25
CA LEU A 202 7.55 7.74 12.42
C LEU A 202 8.54 8.71 13.09
N ASN A 203 9.17 9.57 12.30
CA ASN A 203 10.14 10.55 12.81
C ASN A 203 9.47 11.85 13.32
N ALA A 204 8.16 12.06 13.09
CA ALA A 204 7.45 13.26 13.55
C ALA A 204 7.42 13.37 15.08
N GLU A 205 7.31 12.24 15.79
CA GLU A 205 7.30 12.14 17.25
C GLU A 205 8.12 10.92 17.68
N PRO A 206 9.43 11.06 17.87
CA PRO A 206 10.33 9.93 18.16
C PRO A 206 10.01 9.15 19.43
N GLU A 207 9.31 9.80 20.38
CA GLU A 207 8.87 9.15 21.63
C GLU A 207 7.66 8.23 21.45
N LEU A 208 6.93 8.38 20.33
CA LEU A 208 5.65 7.71 20.07
C LEU A 208 5.67 6.87 18.78
N ILE A 209 6.80 6.27 18.43
CA ILE A 209 6.97 5.53 17.16
C ILE A 209 5.89 4.45 16.97
N GLY A 210 5.58 3.67 18.01
CA GLY A 210 4.57 2.63 17.96
C GLY A 210 3.16 3.19 17.72
N THR A 211 2.80 4.28 18.43
CA THR A 211 1.53 4.99 18.23
C THR A 211 1.47 5.61 16.83
N ALA A 212 2.57 6.21 16.37
CA ALA A 212 2.67 6.79 15.03
C ALA A 212 2.43 5.74 13.94
N ALA A 213 3.05 4.56 14.05
CA ALA A 213 2.86 3.46 13.11
C ALA A 213 1.40 2.97 13.09
N GLY A 214 0.80 2.79 14.26
CA GLY A 214 -0.60 2.35 14.39
C GLY A 214 -1.59 3.37 13.81
N VAL A 215 -1.45 4.65 14.17
CA VAL A 215 -2.33 5.73 13.66
C VAL A 215 -2.14 5.92 12.16
N TYR A 216 -0.90 5.85 11.65
CA TYR A 216 -0.63 5.92 10.21
C TYR A 216 -1.33 4.79 9.44
N GLY A 217 -1.17 3.55 9.91
CA GLY A 217 -1.82 2.39 9.30
C GLY A 217 -3.35 2.46 9.36
N CYS A 218 -3.91 2.92 10.49
CA CYS A 218 -5.35 3.12 10.65
C CYS A 218 -5.89 4.18 9.68
N LEU A 219 -5.22 5.32 9.55
CA LEU A 219 -5.59 6.34 8.58
C LEU A 219 -5.49 5.82 7.15
N GLN A 220 -4.41 5.13 6.80
CA GLN A 220 -4.21 4.57 5.47
C GLN A 220 -5.30 3.56 5.10
N MET A 221 -5.60 2.61 5.96
CA MET A 221 -6.60 1.58 5.70
C MET A 221 -8.03 2.11 5.80
N GLY A 222 -8.30 2.99 6.78
CA GLY A 222 -9.63 3.59 6.96
C GLY A 222 -10.03 4.48 5.79
N LEU A 223 -9.11 5.30 5.31
CA LEU A 223 -9.34 6.11 4.11
C LEU A 223 -9.44 5.22 2.86
N GLY A 224 -8.63 4.16 2.76
CA GLY A 224 -8.74 3.18 1.67
C GLY A 224 -10.12 2.52 1.62
N ALA A 225 -10.65 2.09 2.77
CA ALA A 225 -12.01 1.53 2.87
C ALA A 225 -13.08 2.54 2.45
N LEU A 226 -12.94 3.81 2.84
CA LEU A 226 -13.88 4.87 2.43
C LEU A 226 -13.89 5.05 0.91
N PHE A 227 -12.73 5.12 0.28
CA PHE A 227 -12.64 5.25 -1.18
C PHE A 227 -13.16 4.01 -1.93
N THR A 228 -12.97 2.82 -1.37
CA THR A 228 -13.53 1.58 -1.93
C THR A 228 -15.06 1.56 -1.88
N LEU A 229 -15.67 2.20 -0.85
CA LEU A 229 -17.13 2.33 -0.75
C LEU A 229 -17.72 3.38 -1.71
N LEU A 230 -16.92 4.35 -2.12
CA LEU A 230 -17.32 5.42 -3.05
C LEU A 230 -17.08 5.08 -4.52
N ALA A 231 -16.29 4.03 -4.81
CA ALA A 231 -15.96 3.56 -6.16
C ALA A 231 -16.98 2.56 -6.67
#